data_cbbe76936c5d6c469d96a73f6c0d6de5
#
_entry.id   cbbe76936c5d6c469d96a73f6c0d6de5
#
_cell.length_a   1.000
_cell.length_b   1.000
_cell.length_c   1.000
_cell.angle_alpha   90.00
_cell.angle_beta   90.00
_cell.angle_gamma   90.00
#
_symmetry.space_group_name_H-M   'P 1'
#
loop_
_entity.id
_entity.type
_entity.pdbx_description
1 polymer ?
#
loop_
_entity_poly.entity_id
_entity_poly.type
_entity_poly.pdbx_seq_one_letter_code
_entity_poly.pdbx_strand_id
1 'polypeptide(L)'
;ILEVGTFSGYSAICLAQGLQEGGKLYTFEINDEMEDFTRPWIDGSDVADKIDFRIGDANVEAPKLGVMFDLAFVDGDKRTYIETYEMVIGILNPGGYILADNTLWDGHVIDPAYDRDQQTKGIRAFNDMIAQDPRVEVVILPLRDGLTLIRKK
;
A
#
# COMPACT_ATOMS: atom_id res chain seq x y z
N ILE A 1 1.48 5.09 -9.98
CA ILE A 1 0.99 4.37 -8.78
C ILE A 1 2.17 3.72 -8.08
N LEU A 2 2.17 3.75 -6.74
CA LEU A 2 3.03 2.93 -5.87
C LEU A 2 2.19 1.81 -5.25
N GLU A 3 2.71 0.58 -5.23
CA GLU A 3 2.14 -0.52 -4.46
C GLU A 3 3.19 -1.07 -3.51
N VAL A 4 2.79 -1.28 -2.25
CA VAL A 4 3.60 -1.87 -1.18
C VAL A 4 2.98 -3.20 -0.77
N GLY A 5 3.64 -4.30 -1.14
CA GLY A 5 3.14 -5.67 -1.00
C GLY A 5 2.54 -6.19 -2.31
N THR A 6 3.39 -6.76 -3.17
CA THR A 6 2.97 -7.29 -4.48
C THR A 6 2.30 -8.66 -4.37
N PHE A 7 2.84 -9.52 -3.49
CA PHE A 7 2.44 -10.91 -3.33
C PHE A 7 2.27 -11.64 -4.67
N SER A 8 1.04 -11.99 -5.07
CA SER A 8 0.77 -12.72 -6.32
C SER A 8 0.77 -11.85 -7.60
N GLY A 9 0.86 -10.52 -7.47
CA GLY A 9 0.73 -9.58 -8.58
C GLY A 9 -0.70 -9.29 -9.02
N TYR A 10 -1.71 -9.85 -8.34
CA TYR A 10 -3.10 -9.65 -8.72
C TYR A 10 -3.53 -8.18 -8.63
N SER A 11 -3.28 -7.55 -7.49
CA SER A 11 -3.58 -6.12 -7.28
C SER A 11 -2.76 -5.23 -8.22
N ALA A 12 -1.48 -5.56 -8.44
CA ALA A 12 -0.62 -4.85 -9.40
C ALA A 12 -1.23 -4.81 -10.80
N ILE A 13 -1.68 -5.96 -11.31
CA ILE A 13 -2.33 -6.06 -12.62
C ILE A 13 -3.63 -5.24 -12.66
N CYS A 14 -4.49 -5.38 -11.63
CA CYS A 14 -5.74 -4.62 -11.55
C CYS A 14 -5.51 -3.11 -11.49
N LEU A 15 -4.54 -2.64 -10.69
CA LEU A 15 -4.18 -1.23 -10.60
C LEU A 15 -3.61 -0.70 -11.93
N ALA A 16 -2.76 -1.50 -12.59
CA ALA A 16 -2.15 -1.12 -13.87
C ALA A 16 -3.18 -1.02 -15.02
N GLN A 17 -4.26 -1.81 -14.98
CA GLN A 17 -5.38 -1.68 -15.93
C GLN A 17 -6.10 -0.32 -15.82
N GLY A 18 -6.11 0.28 -14.62
CA GLY A 18 -6.70 1.61 -14.40
C GLY A 18 -5.78 2.79 -14.76
N LEU A 19 -4.52 2.55 -15.12
CA LEU A 19 -3.59 3.61 -15.48
C LEU A 19 -3.98 4.29 -16.80
N GLN A 20 -3.87 5.62 -16.80
CA GLN A 20 -3.98 6.41 -18.03
C GLN A 20 -2.78 6.15 -18.96
N GLU A 21 -2.85 6.64 -20.18
CA GLU A 21 -1.75 6.59 -21.13
C GLU A 21 -0.49 7.27 -20.53
N GLY A 22 0.64 6.60 -20.61
CA GLY A 22 1.91 7.06 -20.01
C GLY A 22 2.01 6.86 -18.49
N GLY A 23 0.96 6.34 -17.84
CA GLY A 23 1.00 5.99 -16.42
C GLY A 23 1.87 4.75 -16.15
N LYS A 24 2.45 4.68 -14.95
CA LYS A 24 3.33 3.60 -14.50
C LYS A 24 2.95 3.15 -13.10
N LEU A 25 3.00 1.85 -12.88
CA LEU A 25 2.91 1.22 -11.56
C LEU A 25 4.30 0.75 -11.14
N TYR A 26 4.72 1.13 -9.93
CA TYR A 26 5.87 0.57 -9.25
C TYR A 26 5.37 -0.26 -8.08
N THR A 27 5.69 -1.55 -8.07
CA THR A 27 5.25 -2.48 -7.02
C THR A 27 6.45 -3.18 -6.38
N PHE A 28 6.41 -3.29 -5.04
CA PHE A 28 7.50 -3.81 -4.24
C PHE A 28 7.07 -5.03 -3.42
N GLU A 29 7.88 -6.08 -3.49
CA GLU A 29 7.76 -7.28 -2.66
C GLU A 29 9.03 -7.44 -1.83
N ILE A 30 8.87 -7.57 -0.51
CA ILE A 30 10.01 -7.70 0.40
C ILE A 30 10.54 -9.14 0.46
N ASN A 31 9.66 -10.12 0.20
CA ASN A 31 10.02 -11.54 0.19
C ASN A 31 10.52 -11.94 -1.20
N ASP A 32 11.82 -12.17 -1.34
CA ASP A 32 12.47 -12.55 -2.59
C ASP A 32 12.03 -13.94 -3.11
N GLU A 33 11.57 -14.82 -2.22
CA GLU A 33 11.01 -16.13 -2.62
C GLU A 33 9.74 -15.99 -3.50
N MET A 34 9.06 -14.84 -3.42
CA MET A 34 7.87 -14.57 -4.24
C MET A 34 8.20 -14.21 -5.69
N GLU A 35 9.45 -13.89 -6.03
CA GLU A 35 9.81 -13.43 -7.37
C GLU A 35 9.43 -14.44 -8.46
N ASP A 36 9.87 -15.68 -8.30
CA ASP A 36 9.64 -16.75 -9.28
C ASP A 36 8.14 -17.09 -9.42
N PHE A 37 7.36 -16.90 -8.35
CA PHE A 37 5.91 -17.11 -8.39
C PHE A 37 5.18 -15.94 -9.07
N THR A 38 5.54 -14.71 -8.74
CA THR A 38 4.81 -13.49 -9.14
C THR A 38 5.14 -13.02 -10.54
N ARG A 39 6.43 -13.04 -10.93
CA ARG A 39 6.92 -12.50 -12.20
C ARG A 39 6.22 -13.09 -13.44
N PRO A 40 5.99 -14.41 -13.54
CA PRO A 40 5.30 -14.96 -14.72
C PRO A 40 3.87 -14.43 -14.92
N TRP A 41 3.15 -14.10 -13.83
CA TRP A 41 1.81 -13.55 -13.92
C TRP A 41 1.82 -12.10 -14.39
N ILE A 42 2.74 -11.29 -13.87
CA ILE A 42 2.90 -9.91 -14.32
C ILE A 42 3.34 -9.86 -15.78
N ASP A 43 4.42 -10.59 -16.14
CA ASP A 43 5.00 -10.58 -17.48
C ASP A 43 4.03 -11.16 -18.53
N GLY A 44 3.14 -12.07 -18.14
CA GLY A 44 2.11 -12.62 -18.99
C GLY A 44 0.84 -11.79 -19.13
N SER A 45 0.73 -10.67 -18.39
CA SER A 45 -0.44 -9.81 -18.41
C SER A 45 -0.43 -8.83 -19.62
N ASP A 46 -1.62 -8.34 -19.98
CA ASP A 46 -1.81 -7.33 -21.02
C ASP A 46 -1.34 -5.91 -20.61
N VAL A 47 -0.89 -5.75 -19.38
CA VAL A 47 -0.39 -4.49 -18.80
C VAL A 47 1.05 -4.59 -18.30
N ALA A 48 1.77 -5.64 -18.67
CA ALA A 48 3.15 -5.90 -18.24
C ALA A 48 4.09 -4.70 -18.46
N ASP A 49 3.93 -4.02 -19.59
CA ASP A 49 4.74 -2.85 -19.96
C ASP A 49 4.53 -1.63 -19.03
N LYS A 50 3.41 -1.61 -18.30
CA LYS A 50 3.08 -0.56 -17.34
C LYS A 50 3.57 -0.85 -15.92
N ILE A 51 4.01 -2.08 -15.63
CA ILE A 51 4.38 -2.52 -14.28
C ILE A 51 5.90 -2.59 -14.16
N ASP A 52 6.44 -1.97 -13.11
CA ASP A 52 7.82 -2.12 -12.67
C ASP A 52 7.80 -2.90 -11.35
N PHE A 53 8.00 -4.22 -11.44
CA PHE A 53 8.01 -5.13 -10.29
C PHE A 53 9.43 -5.26 -9.73
N ARG A 54 9.58 -4.98 -8.44
CA ARG A 54 10.86 -4.97 -7.74
C ARG A 54 10.81 -5.79 -6.46
N ILE A 55 11.88 -6.54 -6.22
CA ILE A 55 12.14 -7.17 -4.93
C ILE A 55 12.90 -6.18 -4.06
N GLY A 56 12.41 -5.94 -2.85
CA GLY A 56 13.04 -5.06 -1.85
C GLY A 56 12.02 -4.37 -0.94
N ASP A 57 12.57 -3.70 0.08
CA ASP A 57 11.76 -2.90 0.99
C ASP A 57 11.32 -1.58 0.33
N ALA A 58 10.02 -1.44 0.12
CA ALA A 58 9.43 -0.23 -0.46
C ALA A 58 9.81 1.04 0.32
N ASN A 59 9.91 0.97 1.64
CA ASN A 59 10.28 2.12 2.48
C ASN A 59 11.69 2.65 2.16
N VAL A 60 12.56 1.79 1.67
CA VAL A 60 13.95 2.11 1.31
C VAL A 60 14.08 2.44 -0.18
N GLU A 61 13.40 1.68 -1.03
CA GLU A 61 13.64 1.72 -2.48
C GLU A 61 12.74 2.72 -3.22
N ALA A 62 11.48 2.91 -2.78
CA ALA A 62 10.57 3.82 -3.48
C ALA A 62 11.05 5.28 -3.48
N PRO A 63 11.59 5.86 -2.39
CA PRO A 63 12.14 7.22 -2.42
C PRO A 63 13.31 7.40 -3.40
N LYS A 64 14.08 6.35 -3.67
CA LYS A 64 15.25 6.41 -4.58
C LYS A 64 14.84 6.51 -6.05
N LEU A 65 13.58 6.22 -6.39
CA LEU A 65 13.07 6.37 -7.74
C LEU A 65 13.08 7.83 -8.22
N GLY A 66 13.01 8.79 -7.30
CA GLY A 66 12.98 10.20 -7.64
C GLY A 66 11.71 10.64 -8.37
N VAL A 67 10.63 9.86 -8.24
CA VAL A 67 9.32 10.17 -8.83
C VAL A 67 8.30 10.50 -7.74
N MET A 68 7.30 11.30 -8.09
CA MET A 68 6.13 11.55 -7.24
C MET A 68 4.97 10.68 -7.70
N PHE A 69 4.18 10.21 -6.76
CA PHE A 69 3.04 9.33 -7.01
C PHE A 69 1.71 10.06 -6.86
N ASP A 70 0.68 9.62 -7.58
CA ASP A 70 -0.69 10.14 -7.49
C ASP A 70 -1.59 9.23 -6.66
N LEU A 71 -1.22 7.94 -6.59
CA LEU A 71 -1.90 6.91 -5.81
C LEU A 71 -0.87 5.98 -5.18
N ALA A 72 -1.09 5.59 -3.93
CA ALA A 72 -0.38 4.49 -3.30
C ALA A 72 -1.38 3.45 -2.78
N PHE A 73 -1.10 2.16 -3.02
CA PHE A 73 -1.80 1.03 -2.41
C PHE A 73 -0.86 0.36 -1.40
N VAL A 74 -1.28 0.31 -0.13
CA VAL A 74 -0.48 -0.20 0.98
C VAL A 74 -1.14 -1.47 1.53
N ASP A 75 -0.51 -2.60 1.27
CA ASP A 75 -0.93 -3.94 1.74
C ASP A 75 0.29 -4.77 2.23
N GLY A 76 1.20 -4.11 2.92
CA GLY A 76 2.39 -4.73 3.52
C GLY A 76 2.17 -5.20 4.95
N ASP A 77 3.29 -5.37 5.68
CA ASP A 77 3.30 -5.73 7.10
C ASP A 77 2.65 -4.63 7.95
N LYS A 78 1.61 -5.00 8.69
CA LYS A 78 0.80 -4.06 9.48
C LYS A 78 1.59 -3.42 10.64
N ARG A 79 2.70 -4.04 11.06
CA ARG A 79 3.61 -3.49 12.07
C ARG A 79 4.36 -2.25 11.60
N THR A 80 4.51 -2.09 10.29
CA THR A 80 5.28 -0.99 9.66
C THR A 80 4.39 0.03 8.94
N TYR A 81 3.06 -0.01 9.15
CA TYR A 81 2.13 0.88 8.44
C TYR A 81 2.40 2.36 8.69
N ILE A 82 2.84 2.74 9.90
CA ILE A 82 3.18 4.14 10.20
C ILE A 82 4.40 4.59 9.39
N GLU A 83 5.46 3.79 9.37
CA GLU A 83 6.68 4.08 8.62
C GLU A 83 6.38 4.15 7.11
N THR A 84 5.59 3.21 6.61
CA THR A 84 5.18 3.19 5.20
C THR A 84 4.33 4.42 4.85
N TYR A 85 3.39 4.80 5.72
CA TYR A 85 2.59 6.00 5.54
C TYR A 85 3.44 7.27 5.47
N GLU A 86 4.38 7.45 6.40
CA GLU A 86 5.27 8.63 6.41
C GLU A 86 6.15 8.68 5.16
N MET A 87 6.67 7.54 4.73
CA MET A 87 7.42 7.44 3.47
C MET A 87 6.54 7.86 2.29
N VAL A 88 5.34 7.27 2.17
CA VAL A 88 4.41 7.55 1.06
C VAL A 88 3.99 9.02 1.04
N ILE A 89 3.64 9.61 2.18
CA ILE A 89 3.28 11.05 2.26
C ILE A 89 4.42 11.92 1.74
N GLY A 90 5.68 11.53 1.95
CA GLY A 90 6.84 12.25 1.48
C GLY A 90 6.97 12.29 -0.05
N ILE A 91 6.48 11.26 -0.75
CA ILE A 91 6.60 11.08 -2.21
C ILE A 91 5.26 11.07 -2.95
N LEU A 92 4.16 11.41 -2.27
CA LEU A 92 2.83 11.53 -2.87
C LEU A 92 2.57 12.99 -3.27
N ASN A 93 1.99 13.20 -4.43
CA ASN A 93 1.56 14.52 -4.88
C ASN A 93 0.45 15.10 -3.98
N PRO A 94 0.37 16.44 -3.77
CA PRO A 94 -0.80 17.06 -3.18
C PRO A 94 -2.06 16.68 -3.96
N GLY A 95 -3.13 16.34 -3.24
CA GLY A 95 -4.37 15.81 -3.85
C GLY A 95 -4.33 14.32 -4.18
N GLY A 96 -3.16 13.67 -4.08
CA GLY A 96 -3.01 12.23 -4.27
C GLY A 96 -3.63 11.40 -3.14
N TYR A 97 -3.78 10.11 -3.37
CA TYR A 97 -4.48 9.20 -2.48
C TYR A 97 -3.60 8.04 -2.01
N ILE A 98 -3.85 7.60 -0.76
CA ILE A 98 -3.38 6.32 -0.26
C ILE A 98 -4.59 5.44 -0.01
N LEU A 99 -4.54 4.21 -0.49
CA LEU A 99 -5.45 3.11 -0.13
C LEU A 99 -4.70 2.18 0.80
N ALA A 100 -5.08 2.14 2.08
CA ALA A 100 -4.49 1.25 3.07
C ALA A 100 -5.46 0.10 3.35
N ASP A 101 -5.02 -1.14 3.07
CA ASP A 101 -5.86 -2.33 3.21
C ASP A 101 -5.82 -2.91 4.63
N ASN A 102 -6.83 -3.69 4.97
CA ASN A 102 -7.03 -4.43 6.24
C ASN A 102 -7.03 -3.54 7.50
N THR A 103 -7.52 -2.31 7.41
CA THR A 103 -7.46 -1.34 8.52
C THR A 103 -8.47 -1.60 9.64
N LEU A 104 -9.47 -2.47 9.42
CA LEU A 104 -10.35 -3.01 10.45
C LEU A 104 -9.87 -4.37 10.99
N TRP A 105 -8.95 -5.04 10.26
CA TRP A 105 -8.26 -6.27 10.66
C TRP A 105 -9.21 -7.32 11.23
N ASP A 106 -10.23 -7.73 10.44
CA ASP A 106 -11.29 -8.67 10.84
C ASP A 106 -11.99 -8.32 12.17
N GLY A 107 -12.01 -7.03 12.54
CA GLY A 107 -12.56 -6.56 13.81
C GLY A 107 -11.61 -6.64 15.00
N HIS A 108 -10.39 -7.14 14.84
CA HIS A 108 -9.39 -7.23 15.91
C HIS A 108 -9.03 -5.85 16.49
N VAL A 109 -9.19 -4.78 15.69
CA VAL A 109 -8.91 -3.41 16.15
C VAL A 109 -9.75 -2.97 17.36
N ILE A 110 -10.92 -3.57 17.58
CA ILE A 110 -11.81 -3.28 18.70
C ILE A 110 -11.92 -4.42 19.74
N ASP A 111 -11.26 -5.56 19.49
CA ASP A 111 -11.35 -6.74 20.37
C ASP A 111 -10.16 -6.80 21.34
N PRO A 112 -10.40 -6.73 22.67
CA PRO A 112 -9.32 -6.84 23.67
C PRO A 112 -8.55 -8.17 23.65
N ALA A 113 -9.11 -9.23 23.07
CA ALA A 113 -8.42 -10.52 22.93
C ALA A 113 -7.12 -10.39 22.11
N TYR A 114 -7.03 -9.39 21.23
CA TYR A 114 -5.89 -9.13 20.34
C TYR A 114 -4.95 -8.02 20.86
N ASP A 115 -5.07 -7.57 22.09
CA ASP A 115 -4.21 -6.51 22.66
C ASP A 115 -2.72 -6.84 22.69
N ARG A 116 -2.36 -8.12 22.54
CA ARG A 116 -0.95 -8.58 22.50
C ARG A 116 -0.45 -8.83 21.08
N ASP A 117 -1.33 -8.92 20.11
CA ASP A 117 -0.95 -9.13 18.71
C ASP A 117 -0.26 -7.90 18.14
N GLN A 118 0.92 -8.08 17.54
CA GLN A 118 1.73 -6.97 17.04
C GLN A 118 1.16 -6.34 15.77
N GLN A 119 0.50 -7.12 14.91
CA GLN A 119 -0.17 -6.62 13.71
C GLN A 119 -1.34 -5.71 14.12
N THR A 120 -2.18 -6.18 15.04
CA THR A 120 -3.31 -5.41 15.58
C THR A 120 -2.86 -4.10 16.23
N LYS A 121 -1.75 -4.14 17.01
CA LYS A 121 -1.18 -2.93 17.60
C LYS A 121 -0.73 -1.93 16.53
N GLY A 122 -0.07 -2.42 15.49
CA GLY A 122 0.39 -1.58 14.38
C GLY A 122 -0.79 -0.88 13.70
N ILE A 123 -1.85 -1.62 13.34
CA ILE A 123 -3.05 -1.06 12.71
C ILE A 123 -3.78 -0.08 13.63
N ARG A 124 -3.95 -0.38 14.92
CA ARG A 124 -4.57 0.55 15.86
C ARG A 124 -3.79 1.87 15.93
N ALA A 125 -2.48 1.78 16.10
CA ALA A 125 -1.61 2.96 16.17
C ALA A 125 -1.65 3.77 14.86
N PHE A 126 -1.66 3.10 13.72
CA PHE A 126 -1.83 3.73 12.41
C PHE A 126 -3.18 4.46 12.30
N ASN A 127 -4.30 3.77 12.61
CA ASN A 127 -5.63 4.37 12.54
C ASN A 127 -5.77 5.60 13.44
N ASP A 128 -5.25 5.53 14.68
CA ASP A 128 -5.28 6.65 15.64
C ASP A 128 -4.45 7.83 15.14
N MET A 129 -3.28 7.56 14.55
CA MET A 129 -2.39 8.59 14.03
C MET A 129 -3.00 9.32 12.84
N ILE A 130 -3.47 8.60 11.82
CA ILE A 130 -4.02 9.23 10.60
C ILE A 130 -5.30 10.01 10.87
N ALA A 131 -6.12 9.57 11.83
CA ALA A 131 -7.35 10.28 12.23
C ALA A 131 -7.08 11.68 12.78
N GLN A 132 -5.86 11.94 13.26
CA GLN A 132 -5.44 13.22 13.85
C GLN A 132 -4.46 13.99 12.96
N ASP A 133 -4.07 13.44 11.81
CA ASP A 133 -3.07 14.05 10.93
C ASP A 133 -3.68 15.21 10.11
N PRO A 134 -3.25 16.46 10.34
CA PRO A 134 -3.80 17.61 9.61
C PRO A 134 -3.42 17.64 8.12
N ARG A 135 -2.44 16.84 7.70
CA ARG A 135 -1.97 16.79 6.31
C ARG A 135 -2.94 16.06 5.37
N VAL A 136 -3.91 15.33 5.94
CA VAL A 136 -4.78 14.44 5.16
C VAL A 136 -6.25 14.59 5.49
N GLU A 137 -7.09 14.04 4.63
CA GLU A 137 -8.49 13.73 4.86
C GLU A 137 -8.64 12.21 4.80
N VAL A 138 -9.41 11.62 5.74
CA VAL A 138 -9.44 10.17 5.93
C VAL A 138 -10.88 9.67 6.00
N VAL A 139 -11.15 8.54 5.34
CA VAL A 139 -12.38 7.76 5.51
C VAL A 139 -12.07 6.27 5.49
N ILE A 140 -12.66 5.52 6.42
CA ILE A 140 -12.59 4.06 6.44
C ILE A 140 -13.83 3.51 5.74
N LEU A 141 -13.62 2.74 4.69
CA LEU A 141 -14.67 1.98 3.99
C LEU A 141 -14.75 0.58 4.61
N PRO A 142 -15.92 0.14 5.09
CA PRO A 142 -16.08 -1.18 5.69
C PRO A 142 -16.22 -2.26 4.60
N LEU A 143 -15.22 -2.33 3.71
CA LEU A 143 -15.10 -3.37 2.68
C LEU A 143 -14.22 -4.47 3.24
N ARG A 144 -14.75 -5.70 3.34
CA ARG A 144 -14.08 -6.84 3.99
C ARG A 144 -13.56 -6.45 5.38
N ASP A 145 -12.25 -6.48 5.56
CA ASP A 145 -11.55 -6.13 6.80
C ASP A 145 -11.01 -4.69 6.81
N GLY A 146 -11.66 -3.82 6.04
CA GLY A 146 -11.46 -2.37 6.05
C GLY A 146 -10.47 -1.87 5.01
N LEU A 147 -10.92 -0.91 4.21
CA LEU A 147 -10.08 -0.16 3.28
C LEU A 147 -10.11 1.31 3.70
N THR A 148 -8.97 1.87 4.11
CA THR A 148 -8.87 3.29 4.44
C THR A 148 -8.43 4.08 3.22
N LEU A 149 -9.26 5.05 2.84
CA LEU A 149 -8.96 6.03 1.80
C LEU A 149 -8.40 7.29 2.49
N ILE A 150 -7.19 7.68 2.13
CA ILE A 150 -6.47 8.84 2.68
C ILE A 150 -6.12 9.78 1.53
N ARG A 151 -6.57 11.02 1.59
CA ARG A 151 -6.25 12.06 0.60
C ARG A 151 -5.25 13.04 1.20
N LYS A 152 -4.12 13.24 0.53
CA LYS A 152 -3.16 14.30 0.88
C LYS A 152 -3.73 15.67 0.48
N LYS A 153 -3.69 16.64 1.41
CA LYS A 153 -4.12 18.03 1.15
C LYS A 153 -3.14 18.81 0.31
#